data_3933b54426b87a11103d6bc16cd82001
#
_entry.id   3933b54426b87a11103d6bc16cd82001
#
_cell.length_a   1.000
_cell.length_b   1.000
_cell.length_c   1.000
_cell.angle_alpha   90.00
_cell.angle_beta   90.00
_cell.angle_gamma   90.00
#
_symmetry.space_group_name_H-M   'P 1'
#
loop_
_entity.id
_entity.type
_entity.pdbx_description
1 polymer ?
#
loop_
_entity_poly.entity_id
_entity_poly.type
_entity_poly.pdbx_seq_one_letter_code
_entity_poly.pdbx_strand_id
1 'polypeptide(L)'
;MKKLVNYCSIIFLLLVATSQVKAQSVDVVIRENGTERKESIDLPKSMTYPLDSLLNDWKAKNYIDLGKDCSTAEINPLFSDSVYIDLLSRIPAIMEMPYNDIIRKFIDMYAGRLRNQVSFMLSACNFYMPIFEEALDAYGLPLELRYLPIIESALNPSAVSRAGASGLWQFMIGTGKIYGLESNSLVDERRDPIKATWAAARYLKEMY
;
A
#
# COMPACT_ATOMS: atom_id res chain seq x y z
N MET A 1 -47.29 13.90 30.43
CA MET A 1 -46.12 14.22 29.61
C MET A 1 -44.86 13.46 30.03
N LYS A 2 -44.53 13.25 31.32
CA LYS A 2 -43.32 12.52 31.74
C LYS A 2 -43.23 11.02 31.35
N LYS A 3 -44.39 10.34 31.19
CA LYS A 3 -44.39 8.91 30.79
C LYS A 3 -44.15 8.68 29.30
N LEU A 4 -44.47 9.62 28.43
CA LEU A 4 -44.23 9.51 26.98
C LEU A 4 -42.78 9.68 26.61
N VAL A 5 -42.04 10.52 27.35
CA VAL A 5 -40.61 10.77 27.11
C VAL A 5 -39.77 9.53 27.45
N ASN A 6 -40.15 8.78 28.48
CA ASN A 6 -39.44 7.53 28.84
C ASN A 6 -39.60 6.43 27.80
N TYR A 7 -40.77 6.32 27.14
CA TYR A 7 -40.98 5.32 26.09
C TYR A 7 -40.20 5.65 24.81
N CYS A 8 -40.12 6.93 24.42
CA CYS A 8 -39.26 7.33 23.28
C CYS A 8 -37.79 7.06 23.54
N SER A 9 -37.28 7.30 24.76
CA SER A 9 -35.88 7.00 25.09
C SER A 9 -35.56 5.52 25.07
N ILE A 10 -36.49 4.66 25.53
CA ILE A 10 -36.30 3.19 25.51
C ILE A 10 -36.36 2.65 24.06
N ILE A 11 -37.26 3.17 23.22
CA ILE A 11 -37.34 2.80 21.80
C ILE A 11 -36.10 3.24 21.05
N PHE A 12 -35.54 4.40 21.34
CA PHE A 12 -34.29 4.89 20.75
C PHE A 12 -33.07 4.05 21.19
N LEU A 13 -33.03 3.61 22.45
CA LEU A 13 -31.97 2.70 22.95
C LEU A 13 -32.07 1.30 22.34
N LEU A 14 -33.27 0.80 22.07
CA LEU A 14 -33.47 -0.50 21.42
C LEU A 14 -33.15 -0.47 19.92
N LEU A 15 -33.30 0.70 19.24
CA LEU A 15 -32.93 0.86 17.84
C LEU A 15 -31.43 0.97 17.60
N VAL A 16 -30.66 1.41 18.60
CA VAL A 16 -29.19 1.48 18.53
C VAL A 16 -28.52 0.13 18.81
N ALA A 17 -29.22 -0.82 19.47
CA ALA A 17 -28.67 -2.10 19.85
C ALA A 17 -28.69 -3.20 18.76
N THR A 18 -29.18 -2.91 17.55
CA THR A 18 -29.31 -3.92 16.47
C THR A 18 -28.47 -3.64 15.22
N SER A 19 -27.44 -2.81 15.32
CA SER A 19 -26.40 -2.82 14.27
C SER A 19 -25.50 -4.06 14.47
N GLN A 20 -26.05 -5.23 14.20
CA GLN A 20 -25.24 -6.43 14.00
C GLN A 20 -24.39 -6.18 12.75
N VAL A 21 -23.08 -6.12 12.93
CA VAL A 21 -22.11 -6.21 11.83
C VAL A 21 -22.34 -7.59 11.20
N LYS A 22 -23.13 -7.61 10.12
CA LYS A 22 -23.28 -8.83 9.30
C LYS A 22 -21.89 -9.15 8.77
N ALA A 23 -21.40 -10.35 9.11
CA ALA A 23 -20.30 -10.94 8.38
C ALA A 23 -20.66 -10.93 6.89
N GLN A 24 -19.76 -10.46 6.04
CA GLN A 24 -19.96 -10.50 4.59
C GLN A 24 -19.86 -11.95 4.15
N SER A 25 -21.01 -12.58 3.95
CA SER A 25 -21.12 -13.91 3.35
C SER A 25 -21.34 -13.76 1.85
N VAL A 26 -20.66 -14.56 1.08
CA VAL A 26 -20.86 -14.65 -0.38
C VAL A 26 -21.61 -15.95 -0.68
N ASP A 27 -22.75 -15.82 -1.34
CA ASP A 27 -23.51 -16.98 -1.80
C ASP A 27 -22.87 -17.52 -3.08
N VAL A 28 -22.40 -18.77 -3.02
CA VAL A 28 -21.82 -19.47 -4.17
C VAL A 28 -22.82 -20.54 -4.62
N VAL A 29 -23.08 -20.58 -5.92
CA VAL A 29 -23.92 -21.61 -6.52
C VAL A 29 -23.01 -22.74 -7.00
N ILE A 30 -23.08 -23.87 -6.34
CA ILE A 30 -22.35 -25.09 -6.72
C ILE A 30 -23.27 -25.92 -7.59
N ARG A 31 -22.80 -26.30 -8.79
CA ARG A 31 -23.49 -27.23 -9.68
C ARG A 31 -22.82 -28.61 -9.61
N GLU A 32 -23.49 -29.55 -9.02
CA GLU A 32 -23.04 -30.93 -8.92
C GLU A 32 -24.14 -31.85 -9.46
N ASN A 33 -23.82 -32.67 -10.45
CA ASN A 33 -24.74 -33.66 -11.06
C ASN A 33 -26.11 -33.12 -11.52
N GLY A 34 -26.13 -31.87 -12.05
CA GLY A 34 -27.35 -31.25 -12.57
C GLY A 34 -28.25 -30.61 -11.49
N THR A 35 -27.87 -30.66 -10.23
CA THR A 35 -28.56 -29.97 -9.12
C THR A 35 -27.77 -28.73 -8.71
N GLU A 36 -28.46 -27.60 -8.57
CA GLU A 36 -27.89 -26.34 -8.07
C GLU A 36 -28.09 -26.28 -6.53
N ARG A 37 -27.00 -26.17 -5.82
CA ARG A 37 -26.99 -25.92 -4.36
C ARG A 37 -26.40 -24.55 -4.09
N LYS A 38 -27.12 -23.73 -3.34
CA LYS A 38 -26.58 -22.46 -2.82
C LYS A 38 -25.91 -22.74 -1.49
N GLU A 39 -24.64 -22.39 -1.40
CA GLU A 39 -23.85 -22.49 -0.18
C GLU A 39 -23.32 -21.09 0.18
N SER A 40 -23.55 -20.68 1.42
CA SER A 40 -23.07 -19.41 1.93
C SER A 40 -21.70 -19.64 2.55
N ILE A 41 -20.67 -18.98 2.00
CA ILE A 41 -19.30 -19.07 2.50
C ILE A 41 -19.00 -17.80 3.29
N ASP A 42 -18.68 -17.94 4.57
CA ASP A 42 -18.19 -16.85 5.40
C ASP A 42 -16.74 -16.54 5.01
N LEU A 43 -16.54 -15.37 4.40
CA LEU A 43 -15.21 -14.92 4.00
C LEU A 43 -14.39 -14.52 5.24
N PRO A 44 -13.14 -15.00 5.36
CA PRO A 44 -12.23 -14.53 6.37
C PRO A 44 -12.07 -13.00 6.29
N LYS A 45 -11.89 -12.35 7.44
CA LYS A 45 -11.67 -10.88 7.49
C LYS A 45 -10.53 -10.43 6.57
N SER A 46 -9.51 -11.28 6.38
CA SER A 46 -8.40 -11.03 5.45
C SER A 46 -8.81 -10.87 3.99
N MET A 47 -9.95 -11.42 3.57
CA MET A 47 -10.47 -11.29 2.20
C MET A 47 -11.48 -10.14 2.05
N THR A 48 -12.00 -9.61 3.15
CA THR A 48 -13.01 -8.55 3.16
C THR A 48 -12.45 -7.16 3.43
N TYR A 49 -11.24 -7.10 3.99
CA TYR A 49 -10.57 -5.83 4.27
C TYR A 49 -9.63 -5.45 3.13
N PRO A 50 -9.58 -4.14 2.75
CA PRO A 50 -8.51 -3.63 1.90
C PRO A 50 -7.16 -3.96 2.53
N LEU A 51 -6.16 -4.27 1.71
CA LEU A 51 -4.79 -4.58 2.17
C LEU A 51 -4.25 -3.50 3.11
N ASP A 52 -4.61 -2.24 2.88
CA ASP A 52 -4.26 -1.11 3.73
C ASP A 52 -4.80 -1.24 5.17
N SER A 53 -6.05 -1.75 5.31
CA SER A 53 -6.63 -1.98 6.64
C SER A 53 -5.93 -3.12 7.36
N LEU A 54 -5.57 -4.20 6.64
CA LEU A 54 -4.82 -5.32 7.21
C LEU A 54 -3.41 -4.90 7.62
N LEU A 55 -2.74 -4.08 6.82
CA LEU A 55 -1.44 -3.50 7.14
C LEU A 55 -1.52 -2.55 8.34
N ASN A 56 -2.58 -1.75 8.43
CA ASN A 56 -2.81 -0.86 9.57
C ASN A 56 -3.11 -1.65 10.85
N ASP A 57 -3.94 -2.71 10.77
CA ASP A 57 -4.23 -3.58 11.91
C ASP A 57 -2.98 -4.35 12.36
N TRP A 58 -2.16 -4.82 11.41
CA TRP A 58 -0.88 -5.46 11.71
C TRP A 58 0.09 -4.48 12.39
N LYS A 59 0.16 -3.23 11.90
CA LYS A 59 0.96 -2.17 12.52
C LYS A 59 0.49 -1.89 13.93
N ALA A 60 -0.81 -1.67 14.14
CA ALA A 60 -1.37 -1.40 15.46
C ALA A 60 -1.01 -2.51 16.47
N LYS A 61 -1.04 -3.78 16.03
CA LYS A 61 -0.69 -4.92 16.88
C LYS A 61 0.80 -5.04 17.20
N ASN A 62 1.67 -4.68 16.25
CA ASN A 62 3.10 -4.91 16.40
C ASN A 62 3.89 -3.68 16.90
N TYR A 63 3.32 -2.47 16.81
CA TYR A 63 3.99 -1.23 17.20
C TYR A 63 3.52 -0.61 18.52
N ILE A 64 2.43 -1.11 19.11
CA ILE A 64 1.94 -0.62 20.41
C ILE A 64 2.90 -1.00 21.58
N ASP A 65 3.75 -2.02 21.36
CA ASP A 65 4.65 -2.55 22.40
C ASP A 65 6.12 -2.09 22.27
N LEU A 66 6.44 -1.21 21.34
CA LEU A 66 7.73 -0.53 21.30
C LEU A 66 7.79 0.45 22.46
N GLY A 67 8.52 0.03 23.49
CA GLY A 67 8.64 0.68 24.79
C GLY A 67 8.76 2.18 24.73
N LYS A 68 8.29 2.81 25.78
CA LYS A 68 8.10 4.24 26.04
C LYS A 68 9.30 5.18 25.83
N ASP A 69 10.42 4.71 25.25
CA ASP A 69 11.66 5.47 25.09
C ASP A 69 11.97 5.97 23.68
N CYS A 70 11.11 5.67 22.68
CA CYS A 70 11.16 6.46 21.47
C CYS A 70 10.48 7.81 21.74
N SER A 71 11.22 8.73 22.34
CA SER A 71 10.88 10.15 22.26
C SER A 71 10.90 10.50 20.77
N THR A 72 9.76 10.37 20.14
CA THR A 72 9.54 10.87 18.80
C THR A 72 9.70 12.37 18.88
N ALA A 73 10.92 12.84 18.66
CA ALA A 73 11.11 14.24 18.40
C ALA A 73 10.17 14.59 17.25
N GLU A 74 9.13 15.38 17.53
CA GLU A 74 8.14 15.80 16.52
C GLU A 74 8.81 16.59 15.39
N ILE A 75 10.05 17.04 15.63
CA ILE A 75 10.83 17.86 14.70
C ILE A 75 12.08 17.10 14.31
N ASN A 76 12.24 16.85 13.04
CA ASN A 76 13.50 16.33 12.52
C ASN A 76 14.61 17.38 12.66
N PRO A 77 15.83 16.98 13.05
CA PRO A 77 16.95 17.89 13.07
C PRO A 77 17.22 18.40 11.63
N LEU A 78 17.37 19.70 11.49
CA LEU A 78 17.82 20.31 10.25
C LEU A 78 19.34 20.21 10.18
N PHE A 79 19.83 19.50 9.16
CA PHE A 79 21.27 19.42 8.90
C PHE A 79 21.71 20.42 7.83
N SER A 80 22.99 20.78 7.87
CA SER A 80 23.61 21.56 6.81
C SER A 80 23.73 20.72 5.52
N ASP A 81 23.84 21.39 4.37
CA ASP A 81 24.00 20.73 3.07
C ASP A 81 25.22 19.82 3.02
N SER A 82 26.30 20.20 3.71
CA SER A 82 27.53 19.38 3.80
C SER A 82 27.27 18.01 4.44
N VAL A 83 26.35 17.91 5.41
CA VAL A 83 25.97 16.64 6.03
C VAL A 83 25.19 15.78 5.04
N TYR A 84 24.26 16.35 4.29
CA TYR A 84 23.51 15.59 3.29
C TYR A 84 24.39 15.12 2.13
N ILE A 85 25.33 15.96 1.66
CA ILE A 85 26.31 15.58 0.66
C ILE A 85 27.16 14.40 1.14
N ASP A 86 27.66 14.45 2.38
CA ASP A 86 28.43 13.37 2.97
C ASP A 86 27.60 12.07 3.11
N LEU A 87 26.34 12.17 3.58
CA LEU A 87 25.46 11.01 3.69
C LEU A 87 25.16 10.38 2.34
N LEU A 88 24.85 11.18 1.31
CA LEU A 88 24.57 10.67 -0.03
C LEU A 88 25.81 10.03 -0.66
N SER A 89 27.00 10.59 -0.45
CA SER A 89 28.24 10.04 -0.97
C SER A 89 28.62 8.67 -0.40
N ARG A 90 28.08 8.31 0.77
CA ARG A 90 28.31 7.02 1.45
C ARG A 90 27.34 5.92 1.03
N ILE A 91 26.28 6.28 0.29
CA ILE A 91 25.31 5.29 -0.18
C ILE A 91 25.97 4.45 -1.28
N PRO A 92 26.12 3.13 -1.12
CA PRO A 92 26.65 2.26 -2.17
C PRO A 92 25.58 2.12 -3.27
N ALA A 93 25.65 3.00 -4.26
CA ALA A 93 24.70 3.03 -5.36
C ALA A 93 25.43 2.96 -6.70
N ILE A 94 24.83 2.28 -7.69
CA ILE A 94 25.31 2.26 -9.08
C ILE A 94 24.95 3.56 -9.76
N MET A 95 23.76 4.12 -9.42
CA MET A 95 23.30 5.40 -9.94
C MET A 95 23.93 6.55 -9.15
N GLU A 96 24.38 7.57 -9.85
CA GLU A 96 24.88 8.78 -9.18
C GLU A 96 23.79 9.44 -8.33
N MET A 97 24.18 9.84 -7.12
CA MET A 97 23.31 10.53 -6.16
C MET A 97 23.71 12.01 -6.04
N PRO A 98 23.39 12.86 -7.05
CA PRO A 98 23.77 14.25 -7.02
C PRO A 98 23.01 14.99 -5.90
N TYR A 99 23.67 15.98 -5.28
CA TYR A 99 23.02 16.89 -4.36
C TYR A 99 22.83 18.26 -5.01
N ASN A 100 21.63 18.80 -4.92
CA ASN A 100 21.27 20.14 -5.38
C ASN A 100 20.03 20.66 -4.62
N ASP A 101 19.65 21.91 -4.87
CA ASP A 101 18.50 22.55 -4.21
C ASP A 101 17.17 21.81 -4.40
N ILE A 102 17.01 21.09 -5.51
CA ILE A 102 15.81 20.28 -5.77
C ILE A 102 15.80 19.08 -4.83
N ILE A 103 16.91 18.35 -4.76
CA ILE A 103 17.06 17.21 -3.86
C ILE A 103 16.87 17.65 -2.41
N ARG A 104 17.44 18.80 -2.01
CA ARG A 104 17.21 19.36 -0.68
C ARG A 104 15.74 19.55 -0.36
N LYS A 105 14.96 20.12 -1.28
CA LYS A 105 13.52 20.31 -1.10
C LYS A 105 12.77 19.00 -0.93
N PHE A 106 13.15 17.94 -1.66
CA PHE A 106 12.58 16.62 -1.48
C PHE A 106 12.94 16.02 -0.12
N ILE A 107 14.20 16.14 0.31
CA ILE A 107 14.61 15.67 1.65
C ILE A 107 13.78 16.37 2.72
N ASP A 108 13.69 17.69 2.69
CA ASP A 108 12.91 18.46 3.68
C ASP A 108 11.41 18.11 3.63
N MET A 109 10.86 17.83 2.46
CA MET A 109 9.46 17.43 2.29
C MET A 109 9.20 16.05 2.92
N TYR A 110 10.02 15.05 2.63
CA TYR A 110 9.85 13.70 3.15
C TYR A 110 10.19 13.62 4.64
N ALA A 111 11.26 14.30 5.09
CA ALA A 111 11.64 14.35 6.49
C ALA A 111 10.67 15.17 7.36
N GLY A 112 10.00 16.16 6.78
CA GLY A 112 9.06 17.07 7.46
C GLY A 112 7.60 16.71 7.21
N ARG A 113 6.98 17.40 6.24
CA ARG A 113 5.54 17.34 5.97
C ARG A 113 5.00 15.93 5.71
N LEU A 114 5.77 15.07 5.04
CA LEU A 114 5.38 13.71 4.68
C LEU A 114 5.87 12.64 5.66
N ARG A 115 6.38 13.03 6.84
CA ARG A 115 6.97 12.12 7.82
C ARG A 115 6.08 10.93 8.18
N ASN A 116 4.78 11.16 8.40
CA ASN A 116 3.83 10.09 8.70
C ASN A 116 3.68 9.11 7.53
N GLN A 117 3.68 9.62 6.30
CA GLN A 117 3.65 8.78 5.09
C GLN A 117 4.97 8.01 4.93
N VAL A 118 6.11 8.63 5.24
CA VAL A 118 7.42 7.95 5.24
C VAL A 118 7.43 6.79 6.22
N SER A 119 6.90 6.97 7.42
CA SER A 119 6.78 5.87 8.40
C SER A 119 5.95 4.70 7.85
N PHE A 120 4.85 5.01 7.16
CA PHE A 120 4.07 4.00 6.46
C PHE A 120 4.88 3.29 5.37
N MET A 121 5.53 4.07 4.48
CA MET A 121 6.32 3.52 3.38
C MET A 121 7.47 2.66 3.88
N LEU A 122 8.19 3.08 4.93
CA LEU A 122 9.25 2.28 5.56
C LEU A 122 8.74 0.93 6.08
N SER A 123 7.54 0.90 6.65
CA SER A 123 6.92 -0.36 7.09
C SER A 123 6.55 -1.25 5.90
N ALA A 124 5.99 -0.68 4.84
CA ALA A 124 5.62 -1.39 3.62
C ALA A 124 6.86 -1.89 2.84
N CYS A 125 7.99 -1.19 2.94
CA CYS A 125 9.27 -1.62 2.34
C CYS A 125 9.67 -3.02 2.80
N ASN A 126 9.47 -3.38 4.07
CA ASN A 126 9.81 -4.71 4.58
C ASN A 126 9.08 -5.84 3.84
N PHE A 127 7.92 -5.54 3.28
CA PHE A 127 7.12 -6.51 2.53
C PHE A 127 7.42 -6.48 1.02
N TYR A 128 7.51 -5.28 0.43
CA TYR A 128 7.61 -5.16 -1.02
C TYR A 128 9.04 -5.19 -1.56
N MET A 129 10.03 -4.69 -0.81
CA MET A 129 11.41 -4.60 -1.32
C MET A 129 11.98 -5.94 -1.75
N PRO A 130 11.81 -7.07 -1.03
CA PRO A 130 12.33 -8.36 -1.51
C PRO A 130 11.76 -8.77 -2.87
N ILE A 131 10.48 -8.48 -3.14
CA ILE A 131 9.83 -8.78 -4.42
C ILE A 131 10.43 -7.93 -5.56
N PHE A 132 10.68 -6.65 -5.27
CA PHE A 132 11.27 -5.73 -6.25
C PHE A 132 12.73 -6.10 -6.55
N GLU A 133 13.51 -6.39 -5.50
CA GLU A 133 14.91 -6.77 -5.62
C GLU A 133 15.08 -8.05 -6.45
N GLU A 134 14.28 -9.07 -6.19
CA GLU A 134 14.30 -10.33 -6.95
C GLU A 134 14.09 -10.09 -8.45
N ALA A 135 13.08 -9.32 -8.82
CA ALA A 135 12.77 -9.05 -10.22
C ALA A 135 13.84 -8.17 -10.89
N LEU A 136 14.32 -7.12 -10.19
CA LEU A 136 15.35 -6.23 -10.73
C LEU A 136 16.68 -6.97 -10.95
N ASP A 137 17.09 -7.80 -9.98
CA ASP A 137 18.30 -8.62 -10.08
C ASP A 137 18.22 -9.62 -11.23
N ALA A 138 17.09 -10.30 -11.38
CA ALA A 138 16.85 -11.24 -12.50
C ALA A 138 17.01 -10.59 -13.87
N TYR A 139 16.70 -9.30 -14.01
CA TYR A 139 16.90 -8.54 -15.25
C TYR A 139 18.23 -7.78 -15.31
N GLY A 140 19.09 -7.90 -14.29
CA GLY A 140 20.37 -7.19 -14.23
C GLY A 140 20.20 -5.67 -14.21
N LEU A 141 19.24 -5.17 -13.45
CA LEU A 141 18.92 -3.75 -13.30
C LEU A 141 19.48 -3.20 -11.99
N PRO A 142 19.82 -1.89 -11.94
CA PRO A 142 20.21 -1.25 -10.69
C PRO A 142 19.13 -1.40 -9.61
N LEU A 143 19.55 -1.83 -8.40
CA LEU A 143 18.62 -2.06 -7.30
C LEU A 143 17.98 -0.77 -6.76
N GLU A 144 18.53 0.39 -7.08
CA GLU A 144 17.96 1.69 -6.75
C GLU A 144 16.58 1.90 -7.39
N LEU A 145 16.29 1.22 -8.51
CA LEU A 145 15.00 1.28 -9.17
C LEU A 145 13.86 0.71 -8.31
N ARG A 146 14.16 -0.06 -7.25
CA ARG A 146 13.17 -0.53 -6.26
C ARG A 146 12.44 0.60 -5.54
N TYR A 147 12.98 1.81 -5.56
CA TYR A 147 12.36 2.98 -4.93
C TYR A 147 11.33 3.69 -5.84
N LEU A 148 11.22 3.34 -7.13
CA LEU A 148 10.23 3.92 -8.04
C LEU A 148 8.79 3.78 -7.52
N PRO A 149 8.33 2.63 -7.00
CA PRO A 149 6.97 2.49 -6.47
C PRO A 149 6.66 3.40 -5.28
N ILE A 150 7.68 3.86 -4.56
CA ILE A 150 7.49 4.86 -3.49
C ILE A 150 7.01 6.19 -4.10
N ILE A 151 7.63 6.61 -5.20
CA ILE A 151 7.31 7.86 -5.88
C ILE A 151 5.97 7.73 -6.63
N GLU A 152 5.75 6.59 -7.28
CA GLU A 152 4.58 6.34 -8.13
C GLU A 152 3.27 6.17 -7.33
N SER A 153 3.32 5.46 -6.20
CA SER A 153 2.12 5.06 -5.47
C SER A 153 2.21 5.18 -3.95
N ALA A 154 3.34 5.63 -3.40
CA ALA A 154 3.66 5.55 -1.98
C ALA A 154 3.53 4.10 -1.44
N LEU A 155 3.85 3.10 -2.27
CA LEU A 155 3.69 1.66 -2.01
C LEU A 155 2.24 1.23 -1.79
N ASN A 156 1.27 1.92 -2.37
CA ASN A 156 -0.14 1.53 -2.33
C ASN A 156 -0.52 0.71 -3.58
N PRO A 157 -0.78 -0.60 -3.45
CA PRO A 157 -1.15 -1.46 -4.58
C PRO A 157 -2.50 -1.12 -5.19
N SER A 158 -3.36 -0.41 -4.45
CA SER A 158 -4.68 0.02 -4.90
C SER A 158 -4.70 1.43 -5.48
N ALA A 159 -3.54 2.09 -5.59
CA ALA A 159 -3.46 3.46 -6.11
C ALA A 159 -3.98 3.53 -7.55
N VAL A 160 -4.77 4.57 -7.83
CA VAL A 160 -5.24 4.90 -9.18
C VAL A 160 -5.04 6.37 -9.44
N SER A 161 -4.33 6.71 -10.51
CA SER A 161 -4.12 8.10 -10.91
C SER A 161 -5.34 8.66 -11.67
N ARG A 162 -5.40 9.99 -11.82
CA ARG A 162 -6.43 10.65 -12.64
C ARG A 162 -6.41 10.20 -14.10
N ALA A 163 -5.25 9.79 -14.61
CA ALA A 163 -5.09 9.28 -15.97
C ALA A 163 -5.42 7.79 -16.10
N GLY A 164 -5.76 7.09 -15.01
CA GLY A 164 -6.09 5.67 -15.00
C GLY A 164 -4.90 4.72 -14.88
N ALA A 165 -3.71 5.23 -14.54
CA ALA A 165 -2.61 4.37 -14.13
C ALA A 165 -2.94 3.72 -12.78
N SER A 166 -2.54 2.45 -12.58
CA SER A 166 -2.96 1.67 -11.41
C SER A 166 -1.83 0.81 -10.84
N GLY A 167 -1.90 0.57 -9.52
CA GLY A 167 -1.02 -0.33 -8.79
C GLY A 167 0.28 0.31 -8.32
N LEU A 168 1.18 -0.51 -7.78
CA LEU A 168 2.47 -0.08 -7.22
C LEU A 168 3.34 0.67 -8.24
N TRP A 169 3.36 0.18 -9.49
CA TRP A 169 4.18 0.67 -10.59
C TRP A 169 3.45 1.63 -11.53
N GLN A 170 2.20 1.98 -11.21
CA GLN A 170 1.37 2.93 -11.95
C GLN A 170 1.30 2.63 -13.46
N PHE A 171 1.09 1.36 -13.81
CA PHE A 171 0.90 0.98 -15.21
C PHE A 171 -0.40 1.57 -15.79
N MET A 172 -0.29 2.16 -16.97
CA MET A 172 -1.45 2.42 -17.82
C MET A 172 -1.99 1.10 -18.37
N ILE A 173 -3.30 1.01 -18.65
CA ILE A 173 -3.93 -0.22 -19.16
C ILE A 173 -3.23 -0.73 -20.41
N GLY A 174 -2.94 0.15 -21.37
CA GLY A 174 -2.28 -0.21 -22.63
C GLY A 174 -0.89 -0.79 -22.39
N THR A 175 -0.07 -0.09 -21.63
CA THR A 175 1.29 -0.52 -21.27
C THR A 175 1.26 -1.84 -20.49
N GLY A 176 0.39 -1.95 -19.48
CA GLY A 176 0.25 -3.19 -18.72
C GLY A 176 -0.03 -4.42 -19.60
N LYS A 177 -0.94 -4.28 -20.60
CA LYS A 177 -1.25 -5.35 -21.55
C LYS A 177 -0.06 -5.74 -22.42
N ILE A 178 0.75 -4.78 -22.89
CA ILE A 178 1.97 -5.06 -23.67
C ILE A 178 2.93 -5.93 -22.85
N TYR A 179 3.02 -5.69 -21.54
CA TYR A 179 3.87 -6.44 -20.61
C TYR A 179 3.19 -7.64 -19.98
N GLY A 180 2.00 -8.06 -20.50
CA GLY A 180 1.34 -9.30 -20.14
C GLY A 180 0.47 -9.23 -18.89
N LEU A 181 0.11 -8.02 -18.43
CA LEU A 181 -0.82 -7.84 -17.32
C LEU A 181 -2.27 -7.88 -17.84
N GLU A 182 -3.06 -8.76 -17.28
CA GLU A 182 -4.49 -8.84 -17.58
C GLU A 182 -5.24 -7.72 -16.85
N SER A 183 -6.13 -7.03 -17.58
CA SER A 183 -7.01 -6.03 -17.01
C SER A 183 -8.37 -6.11 -17.69
N ASN A 184 -9.38 -6.53 -16.92
CA ASN A 184 -10.77 -6.67 -17.33
C ASN A 184 -11.72 -6.20 -16.21
N SER A 185 -13.03 -6.48 -16.33
CA SER A 185 -14.02 -6.08 -15.33
C SER A 185 -13.92 -6.82 -14.00
N LEU A 186 -13.23 -7.96 -13.94
CA LEU A 186 -13.11 -8.81 -12.75
C LEU A 186 -11.71 -8.79 -12.13
N VAL A 187 -10.68 -8.62 -12.95
CA VAL A 187 -9.28 -8.72 -12.55
C VAL A 187 -8.50 -7.52 -13.09
N ASP A 188 -7.63 -6.96 -12.28
CA ASP A 188 -6.66 -5.95 -12.70
C ASP A 188 -5.28 -6.30 -12.13
N GLU A 189 -4.48 -7.04 -12.91
CA GLU A 189 -3.15 -7.51 -12.52
C GLU A 189 -2.10 -6.41 -12.37
N ARG A 190 -2.40 -5.18 -12.78
CA ARG A 190 -1.57 -4.01 -12.49
C ARG A 190 -1.48 -3.75 -10.98
N ARG A 191 -2.45 -4.28 -10.20
CA ARG A 191 -2.50 -4.20 -8.74
C ARG A 191 -1.90 -5.41 -8.04
N ASP A 192 -1.58 -6.47 -8.78
CA ASP A 192 -0.87 -7.63 -8.26
C ASP A 192 0.61 -7.26 -8.03
N PRO A 193 1.11 -7.30 -6.78
CA PRO A 193 2.48 -6.86 -6.49
C PRO A 193 3.54 -7.67 -7.23
N ILE A 194 3.34 -8.96 -7.41
CA ILE A 194 4.31 -9.84 -8.05
C ILE A 194 4.27 -9.66 -9.56
N LYS A 195 3.10 -9.83 -10.18
CA LYS A 195 2.95 -9.73 -11.63
C LYS A 195 3.33 -8.35 -12.14
N ALA A 196 2.88 -7.29 -11.48
CA ALA A 196 3.22 -5.92 -11.85
C ALA A 196 4.72 -5.64 -11.71
N THR A 197 5.39 -6.21 -10.70
CA THR A 197 6.84 -6.04 -10.52
C THR A 197 7.63 -6.70 -11.63
N TRP A 198 7.32 -7.96 -11.99
CA TRP A 198 7.98 -8.63 -13.11
C TRP A 198 7.73 -7.94 -14.45
N ALA A 199 6.52 -7.42 -14.66
CA ALA A 199 6.21 -6.61 -15.84
C ALA A 199 7.02 -5.30 -15.86
N ALA A 200 7.17 -4.64 -14.71
CA ALA A 200 7.94 -3.40 -14.56
C ALA A 200 9.43 -3.64 -14.81
N ALA A 201 10.01 -4.70 -14.25
CA ALA A 201 11.42 -5.04 -14.46
C ALA A 201 11.70 -5.30 -15.96
N ARG A 202 10.79 -6.00 -16.68
CA ARG A 202 10.91 -6.18 -18.13
C ARG A 202 10.81 -4.84 -18.88
N TYR A 203 9.84 -4.00 -18.55
CA TYR A 203 9.69 -2.67 -19.13
C TYR A 203 10.94 -1.81 -18.94
N LEU A 204 11.46 -1.75 -17.71
CA LEU A 204 12.65 -1.00 -17.38
C LEU A 204 13.88 -1.55 -18.12
N LYS A 205 14.00 -2.86 -18.29
CA LYS A 205 15.10 -3.48 -19.02
C LYS A 205 15.12 -3.12 -20.50
N GLU A 206 13.97 -2.94 -21.10
CA GLU A 206 13.87 -2.50 -22.51
C GLU A 206 14.25 -1.03 -22.68
N MET A 207 14.20 -0.23 -21.62
CA MET A 207 14.55 1.19 -21.63
C MET A 207 15.97 1.47 -21.14
N TYR A 208 16.58 0.54 -20.40
CA TYR A 208 17.93 0.65 -19.84
C TYR A 208 18.98 0.18 -20.83
#